data_fb82136e67549c026fb46d2c0c356a04
#
_entry.id   fb82136e67549c026fb46d2c0c356a04
#
_cell.length_a   1.000
_cell.length_b   1.000
_cell.length_c   1.000
_cell.angle_alpha   90.00
_cell.angle_beta   90.00
_cell.angle_gamma   90.00
#
_symmetry.space_group_name_H-M   'P 1'
#
loop_
_entity.id
_entity.type
_entity.pdbx_description
1 polymer ?
#
loop_
_entity_poly.entity_id
_entity_poly.type
_entity_poly.pdbx_seq_one_letter_code
_entity_poly.pdbx_strand_id
1 'polypeptide(L)'
;MEMHDGRGRALPLRAAVCLLVLALCLGLWLPAAQGAGTTFSDVKPGSWYYDTVTAMAQEGILKGYPDGSFRPDQTISGAEFAAVAARVGGLTESQGQTDHWAAGLLQTALDAGWYDWDELPPTGETYDQPIRRQVAVSLLMRGLLPDRTGDYAGQAGKLSDLSSLDGRYYNRVFAAYACGVAQGDEKGNFHPKGSLTRAEACA
;
A
#
# COMPACT_ATOMS: atom_id res chain seq x y z
N MET A 1 -15.85 30.16 38.78
CA MET A 1 -16.26 28.76 38.56
C MET A 1 -16.05 28.50 37.08
N GLU A 2 -14.76 28.26 36.72
CA GLU A 2 -14.33 28.05 35.34
C GLU A 2 -14.33 26.56 35.03
N MET A 3 -15.14 26.20 34.05
CA MET A 3 -15.15 24.84 33.51
C MET A 3 -14.03 24.67 32.48
N HIS A 4 -13.04 23.87 32.83
CA HIS A 4 -11.92 23.50 31.98
C HIS A 4 -12.38 22.48 30.93
N ASP A 5 -12.55 22.95 29.68
CA ASP A 5 -12.90 22.11 28.53
C ASP A 5 -11.64 21.36 28.03
N GLY A 6 -11.50 20.13 28.49
CA GLY A 6 -10.42 19.22 28.09
C GLY A 6 -10.67 18.55 26.75
N ARG A 7 -10.65 19.29 25.65
CA ARG A 7 -10.64 18.69 24.30
C ARG A 7 -9.24 18.18 23.97
N GLY A 8 -9.00 16.90 24.25
CA GLY A 8 -7.88 16.16 23.69
C GLY A 8 -7.94 16.20 22.16
N ARG A 9 -7.06 16.98 21.54
CA ARG A 9 -6.87 16.96 20.08
C ARG A 9 -6.29 15.61 19.70
N ALA A 10 -7.12 14.72 19.15
CA ALA A 10 -6.62 13.54 18.46
C ALA A 10 -5.74 13.99 17.28
N LEU A 11 -4.50 13.52 17.23
CA LEU A 11 -3.63 13.75 16.07
C LEU A 11 -4.32 13.18 14.83
N PRO A 12 -4.27 13.87 13.67
CA PRO A 12 -4.82 13.33 12.46
C PRO A 12 -4.09 12.02 12.10
N LEU A 13 -4.83 11.00 11.73
CA LEU A 13 -4.35 9.65 11.41
C LEU A 13 -3.13 9.65 10.48
N ARG A 14 -3.05 10.63 9.56
CA ARG A 14 -1.91 10.86 8.68
C ARG A 14 -0.60 11.17 9.42
N ALA A 15 -0.66 11.89 10.53
CA ALA A 15 0.52 12.19 11.34
C ALA A 15 0.98 10.95 12.13
N ALA A 16 0.07 10.10 12.56
CA ALA A 16 0.37 8.85 13.26
C ALA A 16 1.07 7.84 12.34
N VAL A 17 0.58 7.69 11.10
CA VAL A 17 1.17 6.78 10.10
C VAL A 17 2.56 7.25 9.67
N CYS A 18 2.76 8.55 9.43
CA CYS A 18 4.08 9.11 9.10
C CYS A 18 5.07 8.97 10.26
N LEU A 19 4.62 9.09 11.52
CA LEU A 19 5.46 8.91 12.69
C LEU A 19 5.82 7.42 12.90
N LEU A 20 4.95 6.47 12.58
CA LEU A 20 5.23 5.03 12.63
C LEU A 20 6.28 4.62 11.60
N VAL A 21 6.17 5.10 10.37
CA VAL A 21 7.16 4.85 9.31
C VAL A 21 8.51 5.49 9.68
N LEU A 22 8.52 6.70 10.25
CA LEU A 22 9.74 7.35 10.73
C LEU A 22 10.34 6.64 11.94
N ALA A 23 9.52 6.12 12.86
CA ALA A 23 9.98 5.40 14.05
C ALA A 23 10.63 4.06 13.69
N LEU A 24 10.12 3.37 12.68
CA LEU A 24 10.73 2.14 12.14
C LEU A 24 12.09 2.43 11.49
N CYS A 25 12.22 3.58 10.79
CA CYS A 25 13.50 4.00 10.19
C CYS A 25 14.54 4.47 11.24
N LEU A 26 14.12 4.92 12.42
CA LEU A 26 14.99 5.45 13.48
C LEU A 26 15.31 4.44 14.58
N GLY A 27 14.79 3.20 14.50
CA GLY A 27 15.05 2.16 15.49
C GLY A 27 14.50 2.47 16.90
N LEU A 28 13.55 3.36 17.03
CA LEU A 28 12.90 3.70 18.30
C LEU A 28 11.83 2.65 18.62
N TRP A 29 12.18 1.73 19.48
CA TRP A 29 11.30 0.69 19.99
C TRP A 29 10.25 1.33 20.94
N LEU A 30 9.04 1.53 20.46
CA LEU A 30 7.89 1.81 21.29
C LEU A 30 7.30 0.47 21.79
N PRO A 31 7.03 0.30 23.08
CA PRO A 31 6.38 -0.92 23.55
C PRO A 31 4.98 -0.99 22.94
N ALA A 32 4.74 -2.00 22.11
CA ALA A 32 3.42 -2.26 21.53
C ALA A 32 2.44 -2.61 22.65
N ALA A 33 1.29 -1.92 22.65
CA ALA A 33 0.12 -2.41 23.38
C ALA A 33 -0.25 -3.78 22.77
N GLN A 34 -0.17 -4.83 23.58
CA GLN A 34 -0.51 -6.19 23.16
C GLN A 34 -2.03 -6.29 22.96
N GLY A 35 -2.49 -5.91 21.77
CA GLY A 35 -3.78 -6.36 21.25
C GLY A 35 -3.62 -7.82 20.81
N ALA A 36 -4.64 -8.66 21.02
CA ALA A 36 -4.65 -10.05 20.65
C ALA A 36 -4.16 -10.24 19.20
N GLY A 37 -2.94 -10.77 19.04
CA GLY A 37 -2.24 -10.79 17.77
C GLY A 37 -2.96 -11.66 16.74
N THR A 38 -3.33 -11.07 15.64
CA THR A 38 -3.66 -11.82 14.43
C THR A 38 -2.36 -12.41 13.88
N THR A 39 -2.06 -13.63 14.28
CA THR A 39 -0.94 -14.38 13.73
C THR A 39 -1.47 -15.24 12.58
N PHE A 40 -0.87 -15.10 11.41
CA PHE A 40 -1.20 -15.98 10.29
C PHE A 40 -0.40 -17.28 10.38
N SER A 41 -1.02 -18.41 10.07
CA SER A 41 -0.42 -19.76 10.20
C SER A 41 0.81 -19.97 9.30
N ASP A 42 0.91 -19.20 8.21
CA ASP A 42 1.94 -19.31 7.17
C ASP A 42 2.95 -18.11 7.17
N VAL A 43 2.82 -17.17 8.11
CA VAL A 43 3.76 -16.07 8.31
C VAL A 43 4.71 -16.44 9.45
N LYS A 44 5.92 -16.87 9.09
CA LYS A 44 6.90 -17.40 10.05
C LYS A 44 7.85 -16.32 10.52
N PRO A 45 8.21 -16.28 11.82
CA PRO A 45 9.30 -15.45 12.33
C PRO A 45 10.59 -15.67 11.53
N GLY A 46 11.27 -14.58 11.19
CA GLY A 46 12.50 -14.62 10.40
C GLY A 46 12.29 -14.53 8.88
N SER A 47 11.03 -14.58 8.39
CA SER A 47 10.75 -14.21 7.01
C SER A 47 10.93 -12.68 6.84
N TRP A 48 11.45 -12.24 5.70
CA TRP A 48 11.73 -10.84 5.42
C TRP A 48 10.50 -9.92 5.53
N TYR A 49 9.31 -10.47 5.34
CA TYR A 49 8.02 -9.77 5.43
C TYR A 49 7.34 -9.89 6.80
N TYR A 50 7.90 -10.67 7.75
CA TYR A 50 7.24 -11.03 9.00
C TYR A 50 6.80 -9.81 9.82
N ASP A 51 7.73 -8.89 10.06
CA ASP A 51 7.48 -7.74 10.93
C ASP A 51 6.45 -6.80 10.31
N THR A 52 6.56 -6.52 9.00
CA THR A 52 5.63 -5.63 8.29
C THR A 52 4.22 -6.23 8.22
N VAL A 53 4.09 -7.50 7.83
CA VAL A 53 2.79 -8.18 7.75
C VAL A 53 2.14 -8.24 9.12
N THR A 54 2.91 -8.55 10.17
CA THR A 54 2.38 -8.64 11.54
C THR A 54 1.90 -7.28 12.04
N ALA A 55 2.68 -6.21 11.84
CA ALA A 55 2.31 -4.86 12.23
C ALA A 55 1.03 -4.39 11.51
N MET A 56 0.97 -4.54 10.19
CA MET A 56 -0.20 -4.14 9.39
C MET A 56 -1.45 -4.95 9.75
N ALA A 57 -1.30 -6.22 10.13
CA ALA A 57 -2.41 -7.05 10.59
C ALA A 57 -2.92 -6.60 11.97
N GLN A 58 -2.02 -6.24 12.90
CA GLN A 58 -2.38 -5.71 14.23
C GLN A 58 -3.13 -4.39 14.13
N GLU A 59 -2.81 -3.55 13.14
CA GLU A 59 -3.49 -2.30 12.86
C GLU A 59 -4.80 -2.48 12.05
N GLY A 60 -5.16 -3.72 11.69
CA GLY A 60 -6.36 -4.02 10.92
C GLY A 60 -6.30 -3.61 9.44
N ILE A 61 -5.12 -3.21 8.96
CA ILE A 61 -4.88 -2.84 7.56
C ILE A 61 -4.95 -4.07 6.67
N LEU A 62 -4.28 -5.16 7.12
CA LEU A 62 -4.29 -6.45 6.44
C LEU A 62 -5.33 -7.39 7.02
N LYS A 63 -5.96 -8.13 6.12
CA LYS A 63 -6.82 -9.26 6.48
C LYS A 63 -6.27 -10.53 5.84
N GLY A 64 -6.25 -11.62 6.61
CA GLY A 64 -5.98 -12.95 6.09
C GLY A 64 -7.21 -13.61 5.50
N TYR A 65 -7.04 -14.85 5.13
CA TYR A 65 -8.13 -15.70 4.65
C TYR A 65 -8.87 -16.36 5.82
N PRO A 66 -10.10 -16.87 5.59
CA PRO A 66 -10.89 -17.52 6.64
C PRO A 66 -10.22 -18.76 7.27
N ASP A 67 -9.26 -19.38 6.57
CA ASP A 67 -8.45 -20.50 7.06
C ASP A 67 -7.30 -20.09 7.99
N GLY A 68 -7.17 -18.80 8.30
CA GLY A 68 -6.13 -18.23 9.13
C GLY A 68 -4.78 -18.05 8.42
N SER A 69 -4.73 -18.22 7.10
CA SER A 69 -3.53 -17.99 6.30
C SER A 69 -3.44 -16.55 5.78
N PHE A 70 -2.23 -16.08 5.46
CA PHE A 70 -1.96 -14.83 4.76
C PHE A 70 -1.64 -15.05 3.28
N ARG A 71 -1.04 -16.17 2.94
CA ARG A 71 -0.58 -16.58 1.61
C ARG A 71 0.44 -15.60 1.01
N PRO A 72 1.61 -15.45 1.63
CA PRO A 72 2.61 -14.44 1.27
C PRO A 72 3.07 -14.51 -0.19
N ASP A 73 3.20 -15.70 -0.75
CA ASP A 73 3.71 -15.95 -2.11
C ASP A 73 2.61 -15.88 -3.19
N GLN A 74 1.34 -15.78 -2.78
CA GLN A 74 0.24 -15.62 -3.73
C GLN A 74 0.29 -14.21 -4.34
N THR A 75 0.00 -14.08 -5.63
CA THR A 75 -0.16 -12.78 -6.27
C THR A 75 -1.33 -12.02 -5.65
N ILE A 76 -1.14 -10.71 -5.41
CA ILE A 76 -2.20 -9.83 -4.91
C ILE A 76 -3.03 -9.31 -6.06
N SER A 77 -4.36 -9.29 -5.89
CA SER A 77 -5.26 -8.72 -6.90
C SER A 77 -5.28 -7.18 -6.84
N GLY A 78 -5.81 -6.55 -7.91
CA GLY A 78 -5.99 -5.10 -7.94
C GLY A 78 -6.87 -4.61 -6.80
N ALA A 79 -7.97 -5.32 -6.52
CA ALA A 79 -8.87 -5.00 -5.43
C ALA A 79 -8.21 -5.13 -4.05
N GLU A 80 -7.51 -6.22 -3.80
CA GLU A 80 -6.81 -6.43 -2.52
C GLU A 80 -5.76 -5.35 -2.28
N PHE A 81 -4.94 -5.04 -3.30
CA PHE A 81 -3.90 -4.03 -3.20
C PHE A 81 -4.48 -2.63 -2.94
N ALA A 82 -5.46 -2.21 -3.76
CA ALA A 82 -6.10 -0.91 -3.62
C ALA A 82 -6.82 -0.77 -2.26
N ALA A 83 -7.45 -1.84 -1.76
CA ALA A 83 -8.07 -1.85 -0.45
C ALA A 83 -7.06 -1.69 0.70
N VAL A 84 -5.89 -2.34 0.62
CA VAL A 84 -4.81 -2.16 1.59
C VAL A 84 -4.30 -0.72 1.55
N ALA A 85 -3.97 -0.21 0.37
CA ALA A 85 -3.50 1.17 0.19
C ALA A 85 -4.52 2.20 0.70
N ALA A 86 -5.80 2.00 0.39
CA ALA A 86 -6.88 2.88 0.83
C ALA A 86 -7.02 2.91 2.36
N ARG A 87 -6.90 1.77 3.04
CA ARG A 87 -6.91 1.70 4.51
C ARG A 87 -5.70 2.42 5.11
N VAL A 88 -4.50 2.23 4.56
CA VAL A 88 -3.31 2.99 4.96
C VAL A 88 -3.55 4.50 4.81
N GLY A 89 -4.18 4.93 3.73
CA GLY A 89 -4.52 6.33 3.47
C GLY A 89 -5.72 6.87 4.25
N GLY A 90 -6.38 6.02 5.05
CA GLY A 90 -7.54 6.41 5.86
C GLY A 90 -8.81 6.65 5.04
N LEU A 91 -8.91 6.10 3.82
CA LEU A 91 -10.15 6.14 3.06
C LEU A 91 -11.18 5.20 3.68
N THR A 92 -12.43 5.64 3.71
CA THR A 92 -13.58 4.87 4.16
C THR A 92 -14.45 4.48 2.98
N GLU A 93 -15.09 3.31 3.07
CA GLU A 93 -15.97 2.83 2.02
C GLU A 93 -17.13 3.79 1.80
N SER A 94 -17.43 4.09 0.53
CA SER A 94 -18.69 4.73 0.17
C SER A 94 -19.83 3.74 0.38
N GLN A 95 -20.94 4.23 0.94
CA GLN A 95 -22.15 3.44 1.13
C GLN A 95 -22.77 3.14 -0.25
N GLY A 96 -22.77 1.89 -0.67
CA GLY A 96 -23.41 1.47 -1.92
C GLY A 96 -23.55 -0.05 -1.99
N GLN A 97 -24.66 -0.55 -2.55
CA GLN A 97 -24.77 -1.97 -2.90
C GLN A 97 -23.95 -2.21 -4.15
N THR A 98 -22.98 -3.11 -4.05
CA THR A 98 -22.11 -3.49 -5.16
C THR A 98 -21.93 -5.00 -5.17
N ASP A 99 -21.79 -5.58 -6.36
CA ASP A 99 -21.61 -7.02 -6.51
C ASP A 99 -20.21 -7.50 -6.10
N HIS A 100 -19.27 -6.55 -5.83
CA HIS A 100 -17.90 -6.87 -5.44
C HIS A 100 -17.54 -6.24 -4.09
N TRP A 101 -16.92 -7.01 -3.20
CA TRP A 101 -16.61 -6.62 -1.81
C TRP A 101 -15.77 -5.35 -1.66
N ALA A 102 -14.92 -5.04 -2.66
CA ALA A 102 -14.04 -3.87 -2.62
C ALA A 102 -14.59 -2.66 -3.38
N ALA A 103 -15.69 -2.81 -4.13
CA ALA A 103 -16.11 -1.79 -5.09
C ALA A 103 -16.39 -0.42 -4.46
N GLY A 104 -16.99 -0.37 -3.26
CA GLY A 104 -17.22 0.89 -2.58
C GLY A 104 -15.94 1.62 -2.21
N LEU A 105 -14.93 0.91 -1.71
CA LEU A 105 -13.64 1.48 -1.36
C LEU A 105 -12.82 1.87 -2.60
N LEU A 106 -12.86 1.04 -3.65
CA LEU A 106 -12.21 1.34 -4.92
C LEU A 106 -12.82 2.56 -5.61
N GLN A 107 -14.15 2.69 -5.57
CA GLN A 107 -14.82 3.90 -6.10
C GLN A 107 -14.35 5.15 -5.34
N THR A 108 -14.26 5.08 -4.01
CA THR A 108 -13.73 6.19 -3.22
C THR A 108 -12.29 6.54 -3.61
N ALA A 109 -11.45 5.55 -3.84
CA ALA A 109 -10.06 5.77 -4.27
C ALA A 109 -9.98 6.34 -5.70
N LEU A 110 -10.85 5.91 -6.61
CA LEU A 110 -10.97 6.46 -7.95
C LEU A 110 -11.41 7.93 -7.91
N ASP A 111 -12.46 8.25 -7.17
CA ASP A 111 -12.99 9.62 -7.00
C ASP A 111 -11.94 10.55 -6.36
N ALA A 112 -11.11 10.01 -5.47
CA ALA A 112 -9.98 10.72 -4.88
C ALA A 112 -8.76 10.84 -5.82
N GLY A 113 -8.83 10.28 -7.03
CA GLY A 113 -7.77 10.36 -8.03
C GLY A 113 -6.56 9.47 -7.77
N TRP A 114 -6.69 8.41 -6.98
CA TRP A 114 -5.58 7.50 -6.67
C TRP A 114 -5.17 6.63 -7.86
N TYR A 115 -6.09 6.36 -8.76
CA TYR A 115 -5.85 5.68 -10.02
C TYR A 115 -6.81 6.18 -11.10
N ASP A 116 -6.54 5.88 -12.35
CA ASP A 116 -7.41 6.20 -13.47
C ASP A 116 -8.30 5.00 -13.81
N TRP A 117 -9.48 5.28 -14.35
CA TRP A 117 -10.47 4.27 -14.70
C TRP A 117 -9.90 3.11 -15.55
N ASP A 118 -9.00 3.40 -16.47
CA ASP A 118 -8.40 2.41 -17.37
C ASP A 118 -7.26 1.60 -16.75
N GLU A 119 -6.79 1.97 -15.55
CA GLU A 119 -5.76 1.23 -14.78
C GLU A 119 -6.37 0.06 -14.00
N LEU A 120 -7.55 0.27 -13.41
CA LEU A 120 -8.36 -0.73 -12.71
C LEU A 120 -9.84 -0.51 -13.08
N PRO A 121 -10.28 -0.96 -14.28
CA PRO A 121 -11.67 -0.83 -14.68
C PRO A 121 -12.63 -1.44 -13.65
N PRO A 122 -13.78 -0.80 -13.34
CA PRO A 122 -14.65 -1.21 -12.25
C PRO A 122 -15.53 -2.43 -12.61
N THR A 123 -14.87 -3.54 -12.94
CA THR A 123 -15.53 -4.84 -13.18
C THR A 123 -14.97 -5.86 -12.20
N GLY A 124 -15.81 -6.76 -11.71
CA GLY A 124 -15.38 -7.82 -10.81
C GLY A 124 -14.24 -8.66 -11.39
N GLU A 125 -14.31 -8.96 -12.68
CA GLU A 125 -13.26 -9.70 -13.38
C GLU A 125 -11.90 -8.98 -13.32
N THR A 126 -11.86 -7.66 -13.53
CA THR A 126 -10.63 -6.87 -13.49
C THR A 126 -10.11 -6.70 -12.06
N TYR A 127 -11.00 -6.52 -11.10
CA TYR A 127 -10.64 -6.34 -9.70
C TYR A 127 -9.90 -7.55 -9.12
N ASP A 128 -10.25 -8.75 -9.57
CA ASP A 128 -9.64 -10.00 -9.11
C ASP A 128 -8.36 -10.39 -9.86
N GLN A 129 -8.00 -9.65 -10.93
CA GLN A 129 -6.74 -9.89 -11.63
C GLN A 129 -5.54 -9.40 -10.81
N PRO A 130 -4.38 -10.09 -10.92
CA PRO A 130 -3.14 -9.62 -10.30
C PRO A 130 -2.77 -8.20 -10.75
N ILE A 131 -2.47 -7.32 -9.78
CA ILE A 131 -2.05 -5.96 -10.10
C ILE A 131 -0.64 -5.94 -10.69
N ARG A 132 -0.42 -5.13 -11.74
CA ARG A 132 0.92 -4.89 -12.28
C ARG A 132 1.71 -3.95 -11.39
N ARG A 133 3.01 -4.19 -11.19
CA ARG A 133 3.88 -3.42 -10.31
C ARG A 133 3.88 -1.90 -10.63
N GLN A 134 3.91 -1.52 -11.91
CA GLN A 134 3.84 -0.11 -12.31
C GLN A 134 2.53 0.58 -11.90
N VAL A 135 1.40 -0.14 -11.95
CA VAL A 135 0.08 0.37 -11.53
C VAL A 135 0.04 0.50 -10.01
N ALA A 136 0.50 -0.53 -9.29
CA ALA A 136 0.57 -0.52 -7.83
C ALA A 136 1.38 0.66 -7.30
N VAL A 137 2.60 0.87 -7.83
CA VAL A 137 3.45 2.01 -7.44
C VAL A 137 2.78 3.33 -7.80
N SER A 138 2.16 3.45 -8.99
CA SER A 138 1.43 4.66 -9.37
C SER A 138 0.32 5.00 -8.39
N LEU A 139 -0.47 4.00 -8.00
CA LEU A 139 -1.56 4.16 -7.04
C LEU A 139 -1.05 4.61 -5.66
N LEU A 140 0.01 3.99 -5.14
CA LEU A 140 0.63 4.40 -3.86
C LEU A 140 1.12 5.85 -3.92
N MET A 141 1.84 6.22 -4.97
CA MET A 141 2.38 7.58 -5.10
C MET A 141 1.28 8.63 -5.21
N ARG A 142 0.18 8.33 -5.91
CA ARG A 142 -0.97 9.27 -6.03
C ARG A 142 -1.75 9.38 -4.72
N GLY A 143 -1.96 8.27 -4.04
CA GLY A 143 -2.80 8.23 -2.85
C GLY A 143 -2.09 8.64 -1.57
N LEU A 144 -0.89 8.13 -1.36
CA LEU A 144 -0.18 8.29 -0.09
C LEU A 144 0.87 9.41 -0.12
N LEU A 145 1.45 9.70 -1.30
CA LEU A 145 2.53 10.66 -1.49
C LEU A 145 2.25 11.66 -2.63
N PRO A 146 1.05 12.29 -2.69
CA PRO A 146 0.65 13.14 -3.81
C PRO A 146 1.58 14.35 -4.01
N ASP A 147 2.21 14.84 -2.94
CA ASP A 147 3.11 16.00 -2.98
C ASP A 147 4.51 15.68 -3.51
N ARG A 148 4.81 14.39 -3.78
CA ARG A 148 6.07 13.96 -4.37
C ARG A 148 6.03 14.13 -5.89
N THR A 149 5.85 15.37 -6.32
CA THR A 149 5.92 15.80 -7.73
C THR A 149 7.24 16.53 -7.97
N GLY A 150 7.89 16.24 -9.09
CA GLY A 150 9.17 16.87 -9.41
C GLY A 150 9.83 16.21 -10.62
N ASP A 151 11.01 16.67 -10.98
CA ASP A 151 11.83 16.02 -11.98
C ASP A 151 12.70 14.94 -11.34
N TYR A 152 12.31 13.71 -11.53
CA TYR A 152 13.04 12.53 -11.07
C TYR A 152 13.71 11.76 -12.21
N ALA A 153 13.87 12.38 -13.39
CA ALA A 153 14.44 11.72 -14.59
C ALA A 153 15.82 11.08 -14.31
N GLY A 154 16.60 11.64 -13.37
CA GLY A 154 17.87 11.04 -12.94
C GLY A 154 17.77 9.64 -12.34
N GLN A 155 16.57 9.19 -11.95
CA GLN A 155 16.34 7.82 -11.47
C GLN A 155 16.25 6.80 -12.61
N ALA A 156 16.02 7.24 -13.84
CA ALA A 156 15.91 6.35 -15.02
C ALA A 156 17.11 5.41 -15.18
N GLY A 157 18.30 5.90 -14.88
CA GLY A 157 19.54 5.11 -14.95
C GLY A 157 19.64 3.97 -13.93
N LYS A 158 18.73 3.92 -12.94
CA LYS A 158 18.67 2.83 -11.96
C LYS A 158 17.82 1.65 -12.43
N LEU A 159 17.07 1.79 -13.54
CA LEU A 159 16.19 0.77 -14.07
C LEU A 159 16.81 0.13 -15.30
N SER A 160 17.20 -1.14 -15.17
CA SER A 160 17.76 -1.91 -16.29
C SER A 160 16.71 -2.27 -17.35
N ASP A 161 15.43 -2.34 -16.96
CA ASP A 161 14.29 -2.72 -17.79
C ASP A 161 13.34 -1.53 -18.10
N LEU A 162 13.89 -0.31 -18.13
CA LEU A 162 13.13 0.93 -18.37
C LEU A 162 12.27 0.87 -19.64
N SER A 163 12.74 0.20 -20.71
CA SER A 163 11.98 0.04 -21.94
C SER A 163 10.67 -0.75 -21.79
N SER A 164 10.51 -1.51 -20.71
CA SER A 164 9.30 -2.25 -20.36
C SER A 164 8.28 -1.42 -19.58
N LEU A 165 8.71 -0.27 -19.02
CA LEU A 165 7.85 0.64 -18.29
C LEU A 165 7.00 1.48 -19.25
N ASP A 166 5.70 1.57 -19.01
CA ASP A 166 4.83 2.42 -19.83
C ASP A 166 5.07 3.91 -19.44
N GLY A 167 5.21 4.77 -20.44
CA GLY A 167 5.63 6.17 -20.26
C GLY A 167 4.75 6.99 -19.29
N ARG A 168 3.45 6.65 -19.18
CA ARG A 168 2.52 7.28 -18.23
C ARG A 168 2.91 7.10 -16.76
N TYR A 169 3.74 6.10 -16.43
CA TYR A 169 4.17 5.79 -15.07
C TYR A 169 5.57 6.32 -14.73
N TYR A 170 6.34 6.83 -15.69
CA TYR A 170 7.74 7.24 -15.50
C TYR A 170 7.94 8.12 -14.28
N ASN A 171 7.25 9.26 -14.22
CA ASN A 171 7.46 10.21 -13.12
C ASN A 171 7.13 9.61 -11.75
N ARG A 172 6.08 8.76 -11.66
CA ARG A 172 5.67 8.15 -10.40
C ARG A 172 6.63 7.03 -9.97
N VAL A 173 7.06 6.20 -10.91
CA VAL A 173 8.05 5.16 -10.62
C VAL A 173 9.38 5.78 -10.23
N PHE A 174 9.83 6.82 -10.95
CA PHE A 174 11.07 7.52 -10.60
C PHE A 174 10.97 8.23 -9.23
N ALA A 175 9.85 8.85 -8.93
CA ALA A 175 9.60 9.42 -7.61
C ALA A 175 9.62 8.35 -6.51
N ALA A 176 9.02 7.18 -6.75
CA ALA A 176 9.03 6.06 -5.83
C ALA A 176 10.46 5.55 -5.56
N TYR A 177 11.30 5.46 -6.59
CA TYR A 177 12.73 5.14 -6.44
C TYR A 177 13.48 6.20 -5.63
N ALA A 178 13.21 7.48 -5.89
CA ALA A 178 13.85 8.58 -5.16
C ALA A 178 13.47 8.60 -3.67
N CYS A 179 12.25 8.17 -3.35
CA CYS A 179 11.73 8.12 -1.98
C CYS A 179 11.99 6.78 -1.27
N GLY A 180 12.57 5.79 -1.96
CA GLY A 180 12.80 4.46 -1.41
C GLY A 180 11.54 3.58 -1.29
N VAL A 181 10.42 4.00 -1.91
CA VAL A 181 9.15 3.24 -1.93
C VAL A 181 9.23 2.06 -2.91
N ALA A 182 10.03 2.19 -3.95
CA ALA A 182 10.28 1.12 -4.91
C ALA A 182 11.77 0.89 -5.09
N GLN A 183 12.14 -0.37 -5.31
CA GLN A 183 13.50 -0.78 -5.60
C GLN A 183 13.48 -1.82 -6.72
N GLY A 184 14.59 -1.93 -7.46
CA GLY A 184 14.82 -3.01 -8.40
C GLY A 184 15.36 -4.26 -7.72
N ASP A 185 15.40 -5.35 -8.47
CA ASP A 185 16.12 -6.55 -8.08
C ASP A 185 17.66 -6.31 -8.10
N GLU A 186 18.45 -7.33 -7.74
CA GLU A 186 19.92 -7.28 -7.75
C GLU A 186 20.52 -6.92 -9.13
N LYS A 187 19.75 -7.08 -10.21
CA LYS A 187 20.13 -6.73 -11.58
C LYS A 187 19.63 -5.35 -12.00
N GLY A 188 18.93 -4.64 -11.10
CA GLY A 188 18.32 -3.35 -11.37
C GLY A 188 17.02 -3.41 -12.18
N ASN A 189 16.38 -4.58 -12.30
CA ASN A 189 15.08 -4.67 -12.96
C ASN A 189 13.96 -4.30 -11.99
N PHE A 190 13.05 -3.45 -12.44
CA PHE A 190 11.84 -3.08 -11.69
C PHE A 190 10.69 -4.06 -11.94
N HIS A 191 10.68 -4.72 -13.09
CA HIS A 191 9.60 -5.60 -13.55
C HIS A 191 8.24 -4.90 -13.65
N PRO A 192 8.09 -3.81 -14.43
CA PRO A 192 6.91 -2.95 -14.38
C PRO A 192 5.60 -3.66 -14.71
N LYS A 193 5.65 -4.66 -15.60
CA LYS A 193 4.48 -5.47 -16.02
C LYS A 193 4.31 -6.75 -15.23
N GLY A 194 5.25 -7.07 -14.33
CA GLY A 194 5.15 -8.19 -13.41
C GLY A 194 4.10 -7.95 -12.33
N SER A 195 3.53 -9.04 -11.81
CA SER A 195 2.62 -9.00 -10.68
C SER A 195 3.40 -8.93 -9.37
N LEU A 196 2.74 -8.41 -8.33
CA LEU A 196 3.24 -8.42 -6.96
C LEU A 196 2.71 -9.64 -6.22
N THR A 197 3.52 -10.22 -5.34
CA THR A 197 3.02 -11.11 -4.31
C THR A 197 2.37 -10.32 -3.16
N ARG A 198 1.59 -10.98 -2.31
CA ARG A 198 0.98 -10.35 -1.14
C ARG A 198 2.04 -9.87 -0.15
N ALA A 199 3.14 -10.60 0.00
CA ALA A 199 4.27 -10.17 0.82
C ALA A 199 4.99 -8.94 0.24
N GLU A 200 5.26 -8.90 -1.06
CA GLU A 200 5.86 -7.75 -1.73
C GLU A 200 5.00 -6.48 -1.65
N ALA A 201 3.68 -6.64 -1.64
CA ALA A 201 2.75 -5.52 -1.50
C ALA A 201 2.76 -4.88 -0.10
N CYS A 202 3.31 -5.56 0.91
CA CYS A 202 3.41 -5.09 2.29
C CYS A 202 4.78 -4.47 2.61
N ALA A 203 5.77 -4.67 1.77
CA ALA A 203 7.15 -4.23 1.99
C ALA A 203 7.41 -2.81 1.49
#